data_daa95ab7637a465ab91d15be4621dd96
#
_entry.id   daa95ab7637a465ab91d15be4621dd96
#
_cell.length_a   1.000
_cell.length_b   1.000
_cell.length_c   1.000
_cell.angle_alpha   90.00
_cell.angle_beta   90.00
_cell.angle_gamma   90.00
#
_symmetry.space_group_name_H-M   'P 1'
#
loop_
_entity.id
_entity.type
_entity.pdbx_description
1 polymer ?
#
loop_
_entity_poly.entity_id
_entity_poly.type
_entity_poly.pdbx_seq_one_letter_code
_entity_poly.pdbx_strand_id
1 'polypeptide(L)'
;MEYFFLSIFFGLSFFWGVLGSLFQGHPLDFLGIKGAYYVGRLWEPFLGVLTAFYLIYKSPERSPAANQMMSLLGLAMVILSFVVFDKETVIPGFNALLPTVGTCLLIISTKPGTIVHHLLSFPLLVGIGLISYSAYLWHQPLLAFARHRWFDVIPSQEAIILCLGSFALAYISWRFVELPFRDRKQILPRTIWVSSLAGLVFFLSAGFLFTTDFARSNSPNTLSTMEYGSFVSWYSDMGHVCDKWQTEPDVTWCMFGDLQSDRNVVLYGDSHLWAALHSLDASFKKVGLRATWLTGLNVDGFNCSSTIFTGQQITLWNEEKVIQCPDHFRFALSKFQDADVFILLNRWSIKYFYSGGPIDNLGFFNQHLGCEEIQVPFKERTPVDSTGILPQTKENMRQAILNLLDSASSILPTLLVYPVPEVGCDPYRYNLRHKWATGRELETLSFPAAEYDRRNSFVIDIFDQYVAEHSERIKPVRLRTAFCGAGEDAMCSLIADSKPLYVDDDHVFEHGADLIVEEIMKALM
;
A
#
# COMPACT_ATOMS: atom_id res chain seq x y z
N MET A 1 -16.59 -43.02 5.62
CA MET A 1 -17.00 -41.73 6.22
C MET A 1 -15.88 -40.70 6.13
N GLU A 2 -14.63 -41.04 6.44
CA GLU A 2 -13.48 -40.09 6.40
C GLU A 2 -13.22 -39.49 5.02
N TYR A 3 -13.30 -40.28 3.95
CA TYR A 3 -13.12 -39.75 2.57
C TYR A 3 -14.20 -38.71 2.20
N PHE A 4 -15.39 -38.87 2.68
CA PHE A 4 -16.50 -37.96 2.38
C PHE A 4 -16.26 -36.60 3.01
N PHE A 5 -15.85 -36.54 4.28
CA PHE A 5 -15.52 -35.27 4.94
C PHE A 5 -14.30 -34.58 4.28
N LEU A 6 -13.23 -35.33 4.00
CA LEU A 6 -12.04 -34.80 3.32
C LEU A 6 -12.38 -34.21 1.96
N SER A 7 -13.23 -34.88 1.18
CA SER A 7 -13.66 -34.38 -0.14
C SER A 7 -14.52 -33.12 -0.04
N ILE A 8 -15.36 -33.01 0.98
CA ILE A 8 -16.14 -31.79 1.24
C ILE A 8 -15.22 -30.64 1.61
N PHE A 9 -14.29 -30.84 2.55
CA PHE A 9 -13.34 -29.79 2.93
C PHE A 9 -12.45 -29.37 1.78
N PHE A 10 -11.99 -30.31 0.96
CA PHE A 10 -11.26 -30.01 -0.27
C PHE A 10 -12.11 -29.15 -1.19
N GLY A 11 -13.34 -29.56 -1.48
CA GLY A 11 -14.24 -28.84 -2.39
C GLY A 11 -14.57 -27.42 -1.89
N LEU A 12 -14.85 -27.25 -0.61
CA LEU A 12 -15.14 -25.96 -0.01
C LEU A 12 -13.91 -25.03 -0.05
N SER A 13 -12.75 -25.52 0.33
CA SER A 13 -11.51 -24.74 0.32
C SER A 13 -11.10 -24.36 -1.09
N PHE A 14 -11.21 -25.29 -2.06
CA PHE A 14 -10.94 -25.00 -3.48
C PHE A 14 -11.91 -23.97 -4.03
N PHE A 15 -13.21 -24.13 -3.76
CA PHE A 15 -14.23 -23.15 -4.16
C PHE A 15 -13.92 -21.75 -3.62
N TRP A 16 -13.55 -21.63 -2.34
CA TRP A 16 -13.13 -20.36 -1.76
C TRP A 16 -11.89 -19.77 -2.42
N GLY A 17 -10.89 -20.59 -2.74
CA GLY A 17 -9.69 -20.14 -3.43
C GLY A 17 -9.99 -19.59 -4.82
N VAL A 18 -10.84 -20.30 -5.59
CA VAL A 18 -11.29 -19.88 -6.91
C VAL A 18 -12.14 -18.62 -6.84
N LEU A 19 -13.08 -18.56 -5.91
CA LEU A 19 -13.94 -17.39 -5.73
C LEU A 19 -13.11 -16.14 -5.40
N GLY A 20 -12.13 -16.26 -4.49
CA GLY A 20 -11.19 -15.18 -4.18
C GLY A 20 -10.39 -14.71 -5.39
N SER A 21 -9.96 -15.64 -6.25
CA SER A 21 -9.21 -15.30 -7.48
C SER A 21 -10.06 -14.60 -8.54
N LEU A 22 -11.35 -14.95 -8.65
CA LEU A 22 -12.27 -14.34 -9.63
C LEU A 22 -12.67 -12.91 -9.26
N PHE A 23 -12.76 -12.60 -7.98
CA PHE A 23 -13.20 -11.28 -7.51
C PHE A 23 -12.04 -10.33 -7.16
N GLN A 24 -10.79 -10.70 -7.47
CA GLN A 24 -9.57 -9.92 -7.16
C GLN A 24 -9.51 -9.42 -5.70
N GLY A 25 -10.23 -10.08 -4.80
CA GLY A 25 -10.31 -9.76 -3.38
C GLY A 25 -10.81 -10.97 -2.60
N HIS A 26 -10.71 -10.92 -1.28
CA HIS A 26 -11.22 -12.01 -0.46
C HIS A 26 -12.73 -11.87 -0.30
N PRO A 27 -13.54 -12.88 -0.73
CA PRO A 27 -14.99 -12.77 -0.63
C PRO A 27 -15.52 -12.58 0.79
N LEU A 28 -14.67 -12.78 1.81
CA LEU A 28 -15.02 -12.55 3.22
C LEU A 28 -14.46 -11.23 3.79
N ASP A 29 -13.69 -10.46 3.02
CA ASP A 29 -13.18 -9.15 3.49
C ASP A 29 -14.34 -8.17 3.74
N PHE A 30 -15.41 -8.26 2.95
CA PHE A 30 -16.62 -7.47 3.15
C PHE A 30 -17.34 -7.83 4.48
N LEU A 31 -17.09 -9.02 5.06
CA LEU A 31 -17.57 -9.43 6.39
C LEU A 31 -16.56 -9.10 7.50
N GLY A 32 -15.44 -8.45 7.19
CA GLY A 32 -14.38 -8.14 8.15
C GLY A 32 -13.57 -9.34 8.61
N ILE A 33 -13.70 -10.51 7.96
CA ILE A 33 -12.97 -11.73 8.31
C ILE A 33 -11.60 -11.74 7.62
N LYS A 34 -10.63 -11.06 8.23
CA LYS A 34 -9.23 -11.11 7.80
C LYS A 34 -8.69 -12.54 8.00
N GLY A 35 -8.17 -13.16 6.93
CA GLY A 35 -7.59 -14.51 6.98
C GLY A 35 -8.32 -15.57 6.15
N ALA A 36 -9.41 -15.22 5.48
CA ALA A 36 -10.07 -16.10 4.50
C ALA A 36 -9.14 -16.59 3.39
N TYR A 37 -8.06 -15.85 3.11
CA TYR A 37 -6.97 -16.26 2.22
C TYR A 37 -6.37 -17.62 2.59
N TYR A 38 -6.13 -17.87 3.89
CA TYR A 38 -5.57 -19.12 4.37
C TYR A 38 -6.54 -20.29 4.18
N VAL A 39 -7.83 -20.06 4.39
CA VAL A 39 -8.87 -21.07 4.16
C VAL A 39 -8.92 -21.46 2.68
N GLY A 40 -8.77 -20.50 1.78
CA GLY A 40 -8.72 -20.72 0.33
C GLY A 40 -7.50 -21.52 -0.15
N ARG A 41 -6.47 -21.71 0.68
CA ARG A 41 -5.26 -22.50 0.37
C ARG A 41 -5.25 -23.90 0.98
N LEU A 42 -6.17 -24.22 1.89
CA LEU A 42 -6.18 -25.52 2.57
C LEU A 42 -6.37 -26.72 1.62
N TRP A 43 -7.00 -26.51 0.48
CA TRP A 43 -7.17 -27.56 -0.53
C TRP A 43 -5.84 -28.12 -1.08
N GLU A 44 -4.78 -27.29 -1.12
CA GLU A 44 -3.44 -27.70 -1.61
C GLU A 44 -2.87 -28.84 -0.73
N PRO A 45 -2.74 -28.70 0.62
CA PRO A 45 -2.33 -29.83 1.46
C PRO A 45 -3.37 -30.96 1.53
N PHE A 46 -4.68 -30.67 1.41
CA PHE A 46 -5.68 -31.74 1.36
C PHE A 46 -5.54 -32.63 0.12
N LEU A 47 -5.16 -32.07 -1.02
CA LEU A 47 -4.86 -32.88 -2.20
C LEU A 47 -3.68 -33.83 -1.94
N GLY A 48 -2.67 -33.40 -1.20
CA GLY A 48 -1.58 -34.25 -0.72
C GLY A 48 -2.06 -35.38 0.19
N VAL A 49 -2.97 -35.08 1.13
CA VAL A 49 -3.60 -36.10 2.00
C VAL A 49 -4.39 -37.11 1.18
N LEU A 50 -5.22 -36.68 0.23
CA LEU A 50 -5.96 -37.57 -0.67
C LEU A 50 -5.02 -38.46 -1.49
N THR A 51 -3.89 -37.90 -1.95
CA THR A 51 -2.84 -38.67 -2.67
C THR A 51 -2.25 -39.75 -1.77
N ALA A 52 -1.96 -39.44 -0.51
CA ALA A 52 -1.46 -40.41 0.46
C ALA A 52 -2.47 -41.54 0.73
N PHE A 53 -3.74 -41.20 0.94
CA PHE A 53 -4.82 -42.20 1.09
C PHE A 53 -4.95 -43.07 -0.16
N TYR A 54 -4.90 -42.47 -1.36
CA TYR A 54 -4.93 -43.22 -2.62
C TYR A 54 -3.79 -44.27 -2.70
N LEU A 55 -2.58 -43.90 -2.31
CA LEU A 55 -1.43 -44.80 -2.31
C LEU A 55 -1.55 -45.93 -1.28
N ILE A 56 -2.16 -45.64 -0.10
CA ILE A 56 -2.32 -46.63 0.98
C ILE A 56 -3.40 -47.67 0.61
N TYR A 57 -4.53 -47.20 0.08
CA TYR A 57 -5.71 -48.07 -0.05
C TYR A 57 -6.01 -48.57 -1.45
N LYS A 58 -5.50 -47.92 -2.51
CA LYS A 58 -5.83 -48.25 -3.90
C LYS A 58 -4.63 -48.39 -4.82
N SER A 59 -3.41 -48.34 -4.31
CA SER A 59 -2.17 -48.41 -5.13
C SER A 59 -2.25 -49.43 -6.29
N PRO A 60 -2.89 -49.13 -7.43
CA PRO A 60 -3.00 -50.07 -8.54
C PRO A 60 -1.64 -50.26 -9.17
N GLU A 61 -1.33 -51.52 -9.55
CA GLU A 61 -0.19 -51.80 -10.39
C GLU A 61 -0.40 -51.14 -11.76
N ARG A 62 0.48 -50.23 -12.12
CA ARG A 62 0.50 -49.56 -13.42
C ARG A 62 1.62 -50.12 -14.27
N SER A 63 1.41 -50.10 -15.57
CA SER A 63 2.48 -50.47 -16.50
C SER A 63 3.69 -49.51 -16.37
N PRO A 64 4.91 -49.98 -16.60
CA PRO A 64 6.10 -49.14 -16.61
C PRO A 64 5.97 -47.91 -17.51
N ALA A 65 5.34 -48.09 -18.68
CA ALA A 65 5.09 -47.00 -19.63
C ALA A 65 4.12 -45.92 -19.03
N ALA A 66 3.06 -46.35 -18.36
CA ALA A 66 2.13 -45.42 -17.70
C ALA A 66 2.83 -44.63 -16.59
N ASN A 67 3.64 -45.25 -15.75
CA ASN A 67 4.43 -44.58 -14.72
C ASN A 67 5.43 -43.59 -15.33
N GLN A 68 6.08 -43.95 -16.41
CA GLN A 68 7.01 -43.08 -17.14
C GLN A 68 6.31 -41.84 -17.67
N MET A 69 5.17 -42.00 -18.38
CA MET A 69 4.42 -40.87 -18.93
C MET A 69 3.86 -39.94 -17.84
N MET A 70 3.24 -40.50 -16.80
CA MET A 70 2.66 -39.73 -15.71
C MET A 70 3.74 -38.95 -14.91
N SER A 71 4.90 -39.55 -14.66
CA SER A 71 5.99 -38.88 -13.95
C SER A 71 6.60 -37.75 -14.80
N LEU A 72 6.77 -37.96 -16.11
CA LEU A 72 7.23 -36.89 -17.02
C LEU A 72 6.21 -35.75 -17.12
N LEU A 73 4.91 -36.07 -17.23
CA LEU A 73 3.85 -35.07 -17.25
C LEU A 73 3.84 -34.26 -15.93
N GLY A 74 3.94 -34.95 -14.80
CA GLY A 74 4.01 -34.29 -13.50
C GLY A 74 5.22 -33.37 -13.37
N LEU A 75 6.39 -33.80 -13.83
CA LEU A 75 7.60 -32.98 -13.84
C LEU A 75 7.45 -31.78 -14.78
N ALA A 76 6.89 -31.96 -15.97
CA ALA A 76 6.65 -30.90 -16.93
C ALA A 76 5.68 -29.85 -16.36
N MET A 77 4.61 -30.28 -15.70
CA MET A 77 3.65 -29.34 -15.05
C MET A 77 4.33 -28.50 -13.96
N VAL A 78 5.17 -29.08 -13.11
CA VAL A 78 5.91 -28.37 -12.08
C VAL A 78 6.91 -27.40 -12.71
N ILE A 79 7.70 -27.81 -13.69
CA ILE A 79 8.66 -26.94 -14.38
C ILE A 79 7.94 -25.80 -15.09
N LEU A 80 6.83 -26.10 -15.78
CA LEU A 80 6.04 -25.09 -16.49
C LEU A 80 5.53 -24.01 -15.53
N SER A 81 5.11 -24.37 -14.30
CA SER A 81 4.67 -23.40 -13.31
C SER A 81 5.79 -22.42 -12.91
N PHE A 82 7.05 -22.86 -12.83
CA PHE A 82 8.19 -21.98 -12.55
C PHE A 82 8.54 -21.04 -13.71
N VAL A 83 8.22 -21.41 -14.95
CA VAL A 83 8.54 -20.61 -16.13
C VAL A 83 7.44 -19.59 -16.44
N VAL A 84 6.17 -19.98 -16.22
CA VAL A 84 5.00 -19.19 -16.63
C VAL A 84 4.50 -18.29 -15.53
N PHE A 85 4.64 -18.68 -14.25
CA PHE A 85 4.11 -17.88 -13.15
C PHE A 85 5.03 -16.71 -12.81
N ASP A 86 4.43 -15.57 -12.64
CA ASP A 86 5.06 -14.33 -12.19
C ASP A 86 4.34 -13.75 -10.96
N LYS A 87 4.73 -12.55 -10.54
CA LYS A 87 4.11 -11.84 -9.40
C LYS A 87 2.65 -11.43 -9.65
N GLU A 88 2.23 -11.34 -10.91
CA GLU A 88 0.87 -10.98 -11.30
C GLU A 88 -0.06 -12.21 -11.35
N THR A 89 0.52 -13.41 -11.27
CA THR A 89 -0.24 -14.66 -11.33
C THR A 89 -1.09 -14.84 -10.08
N VAL A 90 -2.40 -14.89 -10.26
CA VAL A 90 -3.35 -14.99 -9.13
C VAL A 90 -3.31 -16.38 -8.50
N ILE A 91 -2.85 -16.43 -7.23
CA ILE A 91 -2.82 -17.62 -6.38
C ILE A 91 -3.37 -17.23 -4.99
N PRO A 92 -4.24 -18.07 -4.37
CA PRO A 92 -4.77 -19.36 -4.78
C PRO A 92 -5.85 -19.27 -5.84
N GLY A 93 -6.00 -20.34 -6.64
CA GLY A 93 -7.02 -20.44 -7.68
C GLY A 93 -6.69 -21.54 -8.67
N PHE A 94 -7.21 -21.45 -9.88
CA PHE A 94 -6.97 -22.43 -10.92
C PHE A 94 -5.48 -22.59 -11.28
N ASN A 95 -4.71 -21.52 -11.21
CA ASN A 95 -3.29 -21.56 -11.50
C ASN A 95 -2.53 -22.52 -10.57
N ALA A 96 -2.91 -22.56 -9.28
CA ALA A 96 -2.27 -23.44 -8.31
C ALA A 96 -2.51 -24.94 -8.59
N LEU A 97 -3.49 -25.32 -9.43
CA LEU A 97 -3.68 -26.70 -9.87
C LEU A 97 -2.47 -27.23 -10.65
N LEU A 98 -1.82 -26.39 -11.44
CA LEU A 98 -0.70 -26.82 -12.27
C LEU A 98 0.43 -27.45 -11.43
N PRO A 99 1.04 -26.76 -10.45
CA PRO A 99 2.10 -27.34 -9.62
C PRO A 99 1.57 -28.41 -8.64
N THR A 100 0.35 -28.27 -8.10
CA THR A 100 -0.16 -29.23 -7.10
C THR A 100 -0.53 -30.56 -7.72
N VAL A 101 -1.25 -30.58 -8.85
CA VAL A 101 -1.56 -31.81 -9.57
C VAL A 101 -0.27 -32.44 -10.13
N GLY A 102 0.63 -31.60 -10.67
CA GLY A 102 1.94 -32.06 -11.11
C GLY A 102 2.72 -32.81 -10.02
N THR A 103 2.74 -32.24 -8.80
CA THR A 103 3.37 -32.87 -7.63
C THR A 103 2.68 -34.17 -7.23
N CYS A 104 1.35 -34.25 -7.25
CA CYS A 104 0.62 -35.46 -6.98
C CYS A 104 0.93 -36.57 -7.99
N LEU A 105 1.02 -36.22 -9.29
CA LEU A 105 1.44 -37.16 -10.33
C LEU A 105 2.85 -37.68 -10.08
N LEU A 106 3.80 -36.82 -9.71
CA LEU A 106 5.16 -37.23 -9.33
C LEU A 106 5.14 -38.21 -8.16
N ILE A 107 4.43 -37.91 -7.08
CA ILE A 107 4.34 -38.79 -5.88
C ILE A 107 3.75 -40.17 -6.24
N ILE A 108 2.75 -40.20 -7.10
CA ILE A 108 2.03 -41.40 -7.44
C ILE A 108 2.84 -42.31 -8.41
N SER A 109 3.54 -41.70 -9.37
CA SER A 109 4.08 -42.43 -10.55
C SER A 109 5.59 -42.54 -10.63
N THR A 110 6.34 -41.76 -9.80
CA THR A 110 7.80 -41.86 -9.80
C THR A 110 8.23 -43.15 -9.10
N LYS A 111 8.48 -44.18 -9.91
CA LYS A 111 8.90 -45.52 -9.45
C LYS A 111 10.33 -45.82 -9.92
N PRO A 112 11.07 -46.71 -9.24
CA PRO A 112 12.34 -47.20 -9.73
C PRO A 112 12.28 -47.64 -11.21
N GLY A 113 13.21 -47.17 -12.03
CA GLY A 113 13.23 -47.40 -13.47
C GLY A 113 12.62 -46.27 -14.32
N THR A 114 11.93 -45.28 -13.73
CA THR A 114 11.52 -44.09 -14.50
C THR A 114 12.67 -43.09 -14.59
N ILE A 115 12.73 -42.30 -15.68
CA ILE A 115 13.71 -41.22 -15.88
C ILE A 115 13.63 -40.20 -14.75
N VAL A 116 12.40 -39.84 -14.35
CA VAL A 116 12.16 -38.89 -13.28
C VAL A 116 12.68 -39.39 -11.94
N HIS A 117 12.57 -40.72 -11.67
CA HIS A 117 13.17 -41.32 -10.48
C HIS A 117 14.69 -41.14 -10.45
N HIS A 118 15.37 -41.46 -11.57
CA HIS A 118 16.83 -41.29 -11.65
C HIS A 118 17.25 -39.84 -11.42
N LEU A 119 16.51 -38.89 -11.99
CA LEU A 119 16.76 -37.44 -11.81
C LEU A 119 16.57 -37.02 -10.36
N LEU A 120 15.40 -37.31 -9.78
CA LEU A 120 15.04 -36.85 -8.43
C LEU A 120 15.77 -37.63 -7.32
N SER A 121 16.31 -38.79 -7.60
CA SER A 121 17.15 -39.58 -6.66
C SER A 121 18.62 -39.11 -6.64
N PHE A 122 18.97 -38.09 -7.39
CA PHE A 122 20.33 -37.53 -7.33
C PHE A 122 20.63 -37.00 -5.92
N PRO A 123 21.78 -37.40 -5.32
CA PRO A 123 22.04 -37.13 -3.88
C PRO A 123 21.87 -35.65 -3.45
N LEU A 124 22.25 -34.72 -4.32
CA LEU A 124 22.09 -33.29 -4.04
C LEU A 124 20.60 -32.89 -3.92
N LEU A 125 19.76 -33.37 -4.85
CA LEU A 125 18.31 -33.09 -4.83
C LEU A 125 17.64 -33.73 -3.64
N VAL A 126 18.01 -34.94 -3.30
CA VAL A 126 17.54 -35.63 -2.08
C VAL A 126 17.96 -34.84 -0.84
N GLY A 127 19.22 -34.40 -0.79
CA GLY A 127 19.73 -33.56 0.31
C GLY A 127 18.94 -32.27 0.48
N ILE A 128 18.67 -31.53 -0.58
CA ILE A 128 17.82 -30.34 -0.59
C ILE A 128 16.41 -30.69 -0.11
N GLY A 129 15.84 -31.79 -0.61
CA GLY A 129 14.51 -32.26 -0.17
C GLY A 129 14.43 -32.55 1.33
N LEU A 130 15.47 -33.14 1.92
CA LEU A 130 15.52 -33.46 3.34
C LEU A 130 15.50 -32.20 4.23
N ILE A 131 16.15 -31.12 3.81
CA ILE A 131 16.22 -29.87 4.58
C ILE A 131 15.15 -28.84 4.15
N SER A 132 14.31 -29.18 3.16
CA SER A 132 13.37 -28.24 2.51
C SER A 132 12.39 -27.60 3.49
N TYR A 133 11.88 -28.34 4.46
CA TYR A 133 10.97 -27.82 5.49
C TYR A 133 11.67 -26.78 6.37
N SER A 134 12.88 -27.09 6.85
CA SER A 134 13.67 -26.14 7.62
C SER A 134 14.06 -24.92 6.78
N ALA A 135 14.38 -25.09 5.49
CA ALA A 135 14.66 -23.98 4.57
C ALA A 135 13.43 -23.07 4.37
N TYR A 136 12.25 -23.67 4.24
CA TYR A 136 10.99 -22.91 4.21
C TYR A 136 10.77 -22.07 5.46
N LEU A 137 11.12 -22.58 6.64
CA LEU A 137 10.97 -21.81 7.88
C LEU A 137 11.98 -20.64 7.98
N TRP A 138 13.20 -20.81 7.49
CA TRP A 138 14.26 -19.80 7.61
C TRP A 138 14.25 -18.73 6.51
N HIS A 139 13.82 -19.05 5.28
CA HIS A 139 13.92 -18.09 4.18
C HIS A 139 13.07 -16.83 4.41
N GLN A 140 11.85 -16.96 4.93
CA GLN A 140 10.95 -15.82 5.14
C GLN A 140 11.46 -14.82 6.19
N PRO A 141 11.88 -15.23 7.41
CA PRO A 141 12.48 -14.30 8.35
C PRO A 141 13.71 -13.58 7.79
N LEU A 142 14.61 -14.31 7.12
CA LEU A 142 15.80 -13.71 6.53
C LEU A 142 15.46 -12.67 5.46
N LEU A 143 14.54 -13.01 4.55
CA LEU A 143 14.09 -12.08 3.51
C LEU A 143 13.31 -10.90 4.09
N ALA A 144 12.50 -11.11 5.14
CA ALA A 144 11.78 -10.02 5.81
C ALA A 144 12.74 -8.99 6.41
N PHE A 145 13.77 -9.45 7.16
CA PHE A 145 14.80 -8.57 7.69
C PHE A 145 15.61 -7.89 6.58
N ALA A 146 15.91 -8.61 5.51
CA ALA A 146 16.62 -8.05 4.37
C ALA A 146 15.80 -6.96 3.67
N ARG A 147 14.50 -7.18 3.44
CA ARG A 147 13.62 -6.15 2.85
C ARG A 147 13.56 -4.89 3.72
N HIS A 148 13.52 -5.04 5.03
CA HIS A 148 13.61 -3.88 5.91
C HIS A 148 14.91 -3.10 5.74
N ARG A 149 16.03 -3.77 5.42
CA ARG A 149 17.33 -3.13 5.21
C ARG A 149 17.47 -2.50 3.82
N TRP A 150 16.96 -3.16 2.76
CA TRP A 150 17.17 -2.79 1.36
C TRP A 150 15.90 -2.28 0.64
N PHE A 151 14.89 -1.80 1.39
CA PHE A 151 13.66 -1.21 0.82
C PHE A 151 12.98 -2.09 -0.26
N ASP A 152 12.81 -3.37 0.04
CA ASP A 152 12.22 -4.41 -0.81
C ASP A 152 13.04 -4.82 -2.05
N VAL A 153 14.01 -4.04 -2.47
CA VAL A 153 14.92 -4.41 -3.57
C VAL A 153 16.24 -4.91 -2.98
N ILE A 154 16.32 -6.23 -2.77
CA ILE A 154 17.54 -6.85 -2.24
C ILE A 154 18.55 -6.95 -3.38
N PRO A 155 19.78 -6.37 -3.26
CA PRO A 155 20.81 -6.52 -4.28
C PRO A 155 21.12 -8.00 -4.54
N SER A 156 21.47 -8.34 -5.79
CA SER A 156 21.65 -9.73 -6.21
C SER A 156 22.72 -10.48 -5.41
N GLN A 157 23.77 -9.79 -4.99
CA GLN A 157 24.85 -10.41 -4.19
C GLN A 157 24.34 -10.80 -2.80
N GLU A 158 23.63 -9.90 -2.12
CA GLU A 158 23.01 -10.13 -0.82
C GLU A 158 21.92 -11.20 -0.91
N ALA A 159 21.13 -11.22 -1.98
CA ALA A 159 20.14 -12.26 -2.22
C ALA A 159 20.78 -13.65 -2.29
N ILE A 160 21.93 -13.79 -2.94
CA ILE A 160 22.70 -15.05 -2.96
C ILE A 160 23.19 -15.42 -1.55
N ILE A 161 23.75 -14.47 -0.81
CA ILE A 161 24.23 -14.71 0.55
C ILE A 161 23.07 -15.15 1.45
N LEU A 162 21.91 -14.51 1.36
CA LEU A 162 20.70 -14.86 2.12
C LEU A 162 20.18 -16.24 1.74
N CYS A 163 20.22 -16.59 0.45
CA CYS A 163 19.86 -17.91 -0.02
C CYS A 163 20.77 -18.99 0.58
N LEU A 164 22.09 -18.81 0.49
CA LEU A 164 23.07 -19.72 1.08
C LEU A 164 22.93 -19.79 2.60
N GLY A 165 22.72 -18.64 3.27
CA GLY A 165 22.46 -18.55 4.70
C GLY A 165 21.19 -19.32 5.10
N SER A 166 20.13 -19.24 4.30
CA SER A 166 18.88 -20.01 4.51
C SER A 166 19.14 -21.51 4.48
N PHE A 167 19.93 -21.99 3.52
CA PHE A 167 20.31 -23.42 3.44
C PHE A 167 21.21 -23.85 4.58
N ALA A 168 22.17 -23.02 5.00
CA ALA A 168 23.04 -23.31 6.13
C ALA A 168 22.24 -23.44 7.44
N LEU A 169 21.37 -22.47 7.72
CA LEU A 169 20.47 -22.51 8.89
C LEU A 169 19.47 -23.65 8.82
N ALA A 170 18.97 -23.95 7.62
CA ALA A 170 18.10 -25.10 7.40
C ALA A 170 18.79 -26.40 7.73
N TYR A 171 20.04 -26.59 7.30
CA TYR A 171 20.81 -27.78 7.63
C TYR A 171 21.02 -27.92 9.14
N ILE A 172 21.41 -26.85 9.83
CA ILE A 172 21.58 -26.82 11.29
C ILE A 172 20.26 -27.17 11.99
N SER A 173 19.19 -26.52 11.60
CA SER A 173 17.86 -26.75 12.17
C SER A 173 17.38 -28.19 11.91
N TRP A 174 17.53 -28.68 10.69
CA TRP A 174 17.19 -30.06 10.33
C TRP A 174 18.01 -31.07 11.15
N ARG A 175 19.32 -30.88 11.26
CA ARG A 175 20.22 -31.84 11.90
C ARG A 175 20.04 -31.90 13.42
N PHE A 176 19.87 -30.75 14.06
CA PHE A 176 19.90 -30.65 15.53
C PHE A 176 18.51 -30.49 16.17
N VAL A 177 17.51 -30.08 15.40
CA VAL A 177 16.15 -29.91 15.89
C VAL A 177 15.22 -30.92 15.23
N GLU A 178 15.05 -30.87 13.91
CA GLU A 178 14.04 -31.65 13.22
C GLU A 178 14.29 -33.17 13.34
N LEU A 179 15.50 -33.64 13.02
CA LEU A 179 15.83 -35.07 13.07
C LEU A 179 15.62 -35.69 14.46
N PRO A 180 16.13 -35.10 15.59
CA PRO A 180 15.88 -35.67 16.90
C PRO A 180 14.39 -35.74 17.26
N PHE A 181 13.61 -34.69 16.94
CA PHE A 181 12.18 -34.66 17.25
C PHE A 181 11.32 -35.59 16.37
N ARG A 182 11.82 -35.99 15.22
CA ARG A 182 11.14 -36.98 14.35
C ARG A 182 11.38 -38.43 14.80
N ASP A 183 12.43 -38.70 15.56
CA ASP A 183 12.74 -40.04 16.04
C ASP A 183 11.96 -40.36 17.33
N ARG A 184 10.83 -41.03 17.16
CA ARG A 184 9.96 -41.46 18.28
C ARG A 184 10.63 -42.38 19.26
N LYS A 185 11.78 -43.00 18.91
CA LYS A 185 12.53 -43.86 19.84
C LYS A 185 13.42 -43.06 20.78
N GLN A 186 13.83 -41.87 20.38
CA GLN A 186 14.71 -41.00 21.16
C GLN A 186 13.95 -39.98 22.01
N ILE A 187 12.77 -39.53 21.58
CA ILE A 187 12.02 -38.50 22.29
C ILE A 187 10.61 -38.98 22.64
N LEU A 188 10.32 -38.91 23.92
CA LEU A 188 8.99 -39.25 24.43
C LEU A 188 7.94 -38.21 23.98
N PRO A 189 6.70 -38.61 23.69
CA PRO A 189 5.61 -37.69 23.35
C PRO A 189 5.45 -36.53 24.34
N ARG A 190 5.62 -36.82 25.66
CA ARG A 190 5.58 -35.77 26.70
C ARG A 190 6.64 -34.70 26.50
N THR A 191 7.84 -35.05 26.10
CA THR A 191 8.93 -34.09 25.83
C THR A 191 8.55 -33.17 24.68
N ILE A 192 7.92 -33.71 23.63
CA ILE A 192 7.45 -32.90 22.48
C ILE A 192 6.44 -31.86 22.95
N TRP A 193 5.43 -32.28 23.73
CA TRP A 193 4.42 -31.36 24.24
C TRP A 193 4.99 -30.30 25.17
N VAL A 194 5.88 -30.67 26.06
CA VAL A 194 6.54 -29.73 26.99
C VAL A 194 7.41 -28.73 26.23
N SER A 195 8.21 -29.19 25.28
CA SER A 195 9.08 -28.32 24.47
C SER A 195 8.27 -27.37 23.57
N SER A 196 7.16 -27.86 22.99
CA SER A 196 6.26 -27.03 22.17
C SER A 196 5.58 -25.95 23.00
N LEU A 197 5.09 -26.31 24.19
CA LEU A 197 4.48 -25.35 25.13
C LEU A 197 5.50 -24.33 25.63
N ALA A 198 6.71 -24.76 25.99
CA ALA A 198 7.78 -23.87 26.42
C ALA A 198 8.19 -22.90 25.30
N GLY A 199 8.32 -23.39 24.05
CA GLY A 199 8.58 -22.56 22.89
C GLY A 199 7.47 -21.54 22.64
N LEU A 200 6.20 -21.97 22.71
CA LEU A 200 5.05 -21.07 22.56
C LEU A 200 5.06 -19.97 23.62
N VAL A 201 5.25 -20.33 24.89
CA VAL A 201 5.33 -19.36 25.99
C VAL A 201 6.51 -18.41 25.81
N PHE A 202 7.67 -18.93 25.40
CA PHE A 202 8.85 -18.09 25.12
C PHE A 202 8.56 -17.06 24.02
N PHE A 203 8.02 -17.47 22.86
CA PHE A 203 7.75 -16.55 21.76
C PHE A 203 6.62 -15.57 22.07
N LEU A 204 5.57 -16.00 22.78
CA LEU A 204 4.52 -15.09 23.24
C LEU A 204 5.05 -14.06 24.23
N SER A 205 5.88 -14.50 25.20
CA SER A 205 6.49 -13.60 26.18
C SER A 205 7.48 -12.64 25.52
N ALA A 206 8.31 -13.12 24.61
CA ALA A 206 9.22 -12.28 23.85
C ALA A 206 8.43 -11.27 22.99
N GLY A 207 7.43 -11.70 22.24
CA GLY A 207 6.55 -10.82 21.48
C GLY A 207 5.87 -9.76 22.34
N PHE A 208 5.35 -10.15 23.49
CA PHE A 208 4.75 -9.21 24.46
C PHE A 208 5.78 -8.21 24.99
N LEU A 209 6.98 -8.66 25.37
CA LEU A 209 8.04 -7.77 25.82
C LEU A 209 8.45 -6.76 24.73
N PHE A 210 8.52 -7.18 23.46
CA PHE A 210 8.84 -6.27 22.35
C PHE A 210 7.73 -5.26 22.04
N THR A 211 6.49 -5.52 22.45
CA THR A 211 5.39 -4.55 22.30
C THR A 211 5.27 -3.58 23.46
N THR A 212 5.98 -3.82 24.57
CA THR A 212 5.95 -2.94 25.74
C THR A 212 6.91 -1.76 25.59
N ASP A 213 6.61 -0.65 26.27
CA ASP A 213 7.45 0.55 26.28
C ASP A 213 8.83 0.29 26.89
N PHE A 214 8.97 -0.75 27.72
CA PHE A 214 10.25 -1.17 28.28
C PHE A 214 11.25 -1.61 27.20
N ALA A 215 10.84 -2.40 26.22
CA ALA A 215 11.71 -2.79 25.11
C ALA A 215 11.98 -1.60 24.18
N ARG A 216 10.97 -0.74 24.03
CA ARG A 216 11.07 0.49 23.24
C ARG A 216 12.02 1.50 23.87
N SER A 217 12.00 1.71 25.17
CA SER A 217 12.84 2.70 25.87
C SER A 217 14.29 2.28 26.04
N ASN A 218 14.60 0.98 26.06
CA ASN A 218 15.94 0.46 26.33
C ASN A 218 16.71 0.01 25.08
N SER A 219 16.12 0.14 23.89
CA SER A 219 16.86 -0.11 22.66
C SER A 219 17.70 1.12 22.30
N PRO A 220 19.04 1.05 22.26
CA PRO A 220 19.90 2.19 21.96
C PRO A 220 19.74 2.71 20.52
N ASN A 221 19.02 1.99 19.67
CA ASN A 221 18.68 2.32 18.30
C ASN A 221 17.17 2.27 18.06
N THR A 222 16.36 2.35 19.10
CA THR A 222 14.96 2.68 18.86
C THR A 222 14.98 4.04 18.18
N LEU A 223 14.73 3.99 16.91
CA LEU A 223 14.05 5.03 16.19
C LEU A 223 13.07 5.58 17.18
N SER A 224 13.42 6.73 17.74
CA SER A 224 12.82 7.10 19.00
C SER A 224 11.32 6.99 18.79
N THR A 225 10.65 6.24 19.63
CA THR A 225 9.20 6.28 19.77
C THR A 225 8.70 7.72 19.89
N MET A 226 9.59 8.66 20.19
CA MET A 226 9.36 10.09 20.07
C MET A 226 9.15 10.55 18.63
N GLU A 227 9.88 10.06 17.62
CA GLU A 227 9.70 10.53 16.24
C GLU A 227 8.53 9.86 15.54
N TYR A 228 8.33 8.54 15.72
CA TYR A 228 7.11 7.87 15.27
C TYR A 228 5.91 8.24 16.16
N GLY A 229 6.11 8.43 17.45
CA GLY A 229 5.11 8.95 18.38
C GLY A 229 4.77 10.41 18.10
N SER A 230 5.73 11.25 17.67
CA SER A 230 5.44 12.61 17.22
C SER A 230 4.70 12.63 15.89
N PHE A 231 4.96 11.68 14.98
CA PHE A 231 4.17 11.50 13.78
C PHE A 231 2.74 11.01 14.08
N VAL A 232 2.60 9.97 14.90
CA VAL A 232 1.28 9.46 15.30
C VAL A 232 0.55 10.48 16.16
N SER A 233 1.23 11.24 17.03
CA SER A 233 0.62 12.32 17.77
C SER A 233 0.27 13.51 16.86
N TRP A 234 1.15 13.91 15.96
CA TRP A 234 0.87 14.96 14.97
C TRP A 234 -0.33 14.59 14.08
N TYR A 235 -0.40 13.33 13.59
CA TYR A 235 -1.53 12.83 12.82
C TYR A 235 -2.81 12.68 13.66
N SER A 236 -2.71 12.29 14.93
CA SER A 236 -3.85 12.24 15.85
C SER A 236 -4.24 13.63 16.37
N ASP A 237 -3.27 14.52 16.58
CA ASP A 237 -3.48 15.89 17.06
C ASP A 237 -4.09 16.80 15.98
N MET A 238 -3.98 16.45 14.70
CA MET A 238 -4.69 17.15 13.63
C MET A 238 -6.21 17.15 13.84
N GLY A 239 -6.76 16.11 14.48
CA GLY A 239 -8.16 16.08 14.89
C GLY A 239 -8.50 17.09 15.99
N HIS A 240 -7.51 17.60 16.73
CA HIS A 240 -7.67 18.57 17.80
C HIS A 240 -7.56 20.05 17.33
N VAL A 241 -7.14 20.27 16.07
CA VAL A 241 -7.13 21.63 15.49
C VAL A 241 -8.54 22.20 15.36
N CYS A 242 -9.53 21.33 15.24
CA CYS A 242 -10.93 21.73 15.13
C CYS A 242 -11.50 22.17 16.47
N ASP A 243 -11.48 23.46 16.74
CA ASP A 243 -12.03 24.05 17.96
C ASP A 243 -13.56 23.92 18.03
N LYS A 244 -14.22 23.90 16.88
CA LYS A 244 -15.68 23.82 16.82
C LYS A 244 -16.16 23.07 15.58
N TRP A 245 -16.74 21.91 15.81
CA TRP A 245 -17.42 21.12 14.78
C TRP A 245 -18.88 21.53 14.64
N GLN A 246 -19.34 21.63 13.41
CA GLN A 246 -20.75 21.82 13.08
C GLN A 246 -21.16 20.84 11.98
N THR A 247 -22.36 20.28 12.14
CA THR A 247 -22.93 19.33 11.17
C THR A 247 -24.37 19.74 10.88
N GLU A 248 -24.65 19.98 9.63
CA GLU A 248 -26.00 20.08 9.09
C GLU A 248 -26.30 18.84 8.23
N PRO A 249 -27.52 18.58 7.81
CA PRO A 249 -27.88 17.33 7.12
C PRO A 249 -26.93 16.96 5.97
N ASP A 250 -26.46 17.95 5.21
CA ASP A 250 -25.69 17.70 3.99
C ASP A 250 -24.25 18.22 4.04
N VAL A 251 -23.88 18.96 5.08
CA VAL A 251 -22.58 19.63 5.17
C VAL A 251 -22.01 19.53 6.57
N THR A 252 -20.77 19.11 6.68
CA THR A 252 -20.00 19.17 7.93
C THR A 252 -18.80 20.08 7.75
N TRP A 253 -18.56 20.95 8.71
CA TRP A 253 -17.40 21.84 8.71
C TRP A 253 -16.79 21.97 10.11
N CYS A 254 -15.56 22.39 10.12
CA CYS A 254 -14.79 22.64 11.32
C CYS A 254 -14.31 24.09 11.33
N MET A 255 -14.37 24.75 12.46
CA MET A 255 -13.83 26.10 12.64
C MET A 255 -12.59 26.06 13.51
N PHE A 256 -11.57 26.83 13.10
CA PHE A 256 -10.29 26.96 13.79
C PHE A 256 -9.66 28.35 13.53
N GLY A 257 -8.44 28.59 13.97
CA GLY A 257 -7.83 29.92 13.90
C GLY A 257 -8.32 30.84 14.99
N ASP A 258 -8.40 32.16 14.73
CA ASP A 258 -8.94 33.12 15.66
C ASP A 258 -10.47 33.20 15.57
N LEU A 259 -11.17 32.44 16.39
CA LEU A 259 -12.63 32.35 16.38
C LEU A 259 -13.34 33.68 16.70
N GLN A 260 -12.63 34.67 17.24
CA GLN A 260 -13.19 36.00 17.55
C GLN A 260 -13.06 36.99 16.37
N SER A 261 -12.35 36.59 15.33
CA SER A 261 -12.13 37.43 14.15
C SER A 261 -13.38 37.52 13.27
N ASP A 262 -13.65 38.72 12.78
CA ASP A 262 -14.66 38.97 11.74
C ASP A 262 -14.16 38.54 10.35
N ARG A 263 -12.84 38.45 10.16
CA ARG A 263 -12.24 37.99 8.91
C ARG A 263 -12.30 36.47 8.84
N ASN A 264 -12.97 35.95 7.82
CA ASN A 264 -13.22 34.52 7.67
C ASN A 264 -12.68 33.98 6.36
N VAL A 265 -11.92 32.88 6.44
CA VAL A 265 -11.38 32.14 5.31
C VAL A 265 -12.06 30.79 5.25
N VAL A 266 -12.60 30.41 4.10
CA VAL A 266 -13.17 29.08 3.86
C VAL A 266 -12.15 28.20 3.16
N LEU A 267 -11.98 26.97 3.63
CA LEU A 267 -11.04 26.01 3.07
C LEU A 267 -11.77 24.75 2.60
N TYR A 268 -11.32 24.23 1.47
CA TYR A 268 -11.75 22.93 0.99
C TYR A 268 -10.56 22.16 0.42
N GLY A 269 -10.47 20.88 0.79
CA GLY A 269 -9.40 20.01 0.34
C GLY A 269 -9.49 18.61 0.91
N ASP A 270 -8.59 17.77 0.45
CA ASP A 270 -8.43 16.40 0.91
C ASP A 270 -7.34 16.26 2.00
N SER A 271 -6.70 15.10 2.06
CA SER A 271 -5.63 14.82 3.02
C SER A 271 -4.42 15.76 2.92
N HIS A 272 -4.18 16.38 1.76
CA HIS A 272 -3.12 17.39 1.62
C HIS A 272 -3.43 18.69 2.38
N LEU A 273 -4.69 19.14 2.32
CA LEU A 273 -5.13 20.26 3.19
C LEU A 273 -5.07 19.85 4.66
N TRP A 274 -5.53 18.63 4.95
CA TRP A 274 -5.49 18.11 6.31
C TRP A 274 -4.07 18.09 6.88
N ALA A 275 -3.08 17.71 6.09
CA ALA A 275 -1.66 17.71 6.48
C ALA A 275 -1.14 19.13 6.83
N ALA A 276 -1.74 20.18 6.28
CA ALA A 276 -1.35 21.58 6.53
C ALA A 276 -2.15 22.26 7.66
N LEU A 277 -3.19 21.64 8.22
CA LEU A 277 -4.11 22.30 9.15
C LEU A 277 -3.45 22.85 10.40
N HIS A 278 -2.49 22.14 10.99
CA HIS A 278 -1.82 22.59 12.20
C HIS A 278 -1.02 23.88 11.98
N SER A 279 -0.25 23.94 10.90
CA SER A 279 0.51 25.12 10.51
C SER A 279 -0.41 26.26 10.07
N LEU A 280 -1.56 25.97 9.43
CA LEU A 280 -2.59 26.94 9.10
C LEU A 280 -3.22 27.54 10.36
N ASP A 281 -3.60 26.70 11.33
CA ASP A 281 -4.20 27.15 12.59
C ASP A 281 -3.29 28.13 13.34
N ALA A 282 -2.02 27.73 13.51
CA ALA A 282 -1.02 28.59 14.17
C ALA A 282 -0.83 29.93 13.44
N SER A 283 -0.79 29.90 12.11
CA SER A 283 -0.60 31.09 11.28
C SER A 283 -1.83 31.99 11.28
N PHE A 284 -3.03 31.43 11.20
CA PHE A 284 -4.28 32.18 11.22
C PHE A 284 -4.53 32.82 12.59
N LYS A 285 -4.28 32.12 13.69
CA LYS A 285 -4.32 32.71 15.05
C LYS A 285 -3.38 33.91 15.18
N LYS A 286 -2.18 33.82 14.62
CA LYS A 286 -1.18 34.90 14.68
C LYS A 286 -1.60 36.18 13.96
N VAL A 287 -2.36 36.06 12.86
CA VAL A 287 -2.77 37.21 12.03
C VAL A 287 -4.24 37.60 12.24
N GLY A 288 -4.94 36.99 13.18
CA GLY A 288 -6.34 37.27 13.48
C GLY A 288 -7.29 36.88 12.34
N LEU A 289 -7.18 35.64 11.84
CA LEU A 289 -8.08 35.06 10.84
C LEU A 289 -8.84 33.87 11.43
N ARG A 290 -10.13 33.85 11.22
CA ARG A 290 -10.98 32.69 11.47
C ARG A 290 -10.98 31.83 10.22
N ALA A 291 -10.92 30.52 10.39
CA ALA A 291 -10.96 29.55 9.31
C ALA A 291 -12.17 28.62 9.43
N THR A 292 -12.78 28.31 8.32
CA THR A 292 -13.87 27.35 8.19
C THR A 292 -13.48 26.29 7.16
N TRP A 293 -13.17 25.09 7.63
CA TRP A 293 -12.82 23.97 6.78
C TRP A 293 -14.05 23.11 6.47
N LEU A 294 -14.42 23.03 5.20
CA LEU A 294 -15.47 22.13 4.71
C LEU A 294 -14.93 20.71 4.64
N THR A 295 -15.36 19.84 5.57
CA THR A 295 -14.79 18.49 5.74
C THR A 295 -15.62 17.40 5.12
N GLY A 296 -16.94 17.56 5.06
CA GLY A 296 -17.86 16.56 4.57
C GLY A 296 -18.98 17.17 3.74
N LEU A 297 -19.13 16.68 2.54
CA LEU A 297 -20.28 16.90 1.69
C LEU A 297 -21.01 15.56 1.58
N ASN A 298 -21.91 15.32 2.53
CA ASN A 298 -22.65 14.07 2.60
C ASN A 298 -24.04 14.27 2.00
N VAL A 299 -24.34 13.49 0.98
CA VAL A 299 -25.66 13.47 0.34
C VAL A 299 -26.23 12.06 0.52
N ASP A 300 -27.32 11.96 1.27
CA ASP A 300 -27.99 10.68 1.52
C ASP A 300 -27.03 9.56 1.98
N GLY A 301 -26.06 9.91 2.85
CA GLY A 301 -25.06 8.98 3.35
C GLY A 301 -23.86 8.74 2.43
N PHE A 302 -23.78 9.41 1.27
CA PHE A 302 -22.67 9.34 0.35
C PHE A 302 -21.74 10.56 0.51
N ASN A 303 -20.44 10.29 0.64
CA ASN A 303 -19.43 11.34 0.77
C ASN A 303 -19.00 11.85 -0.62
N CYS A 304 -19.44 13.05 -0.99
CA CYS A 304 -19.11 13.71 -2.23
C CYS A 304 -17.68 14.26 -2.31
N SER A 305 -16.92 14.28 -1.22
CA SER A 305 -15.59 14.92 -1.19
C SER A 305 -14.59 14.32 -2.20
N SER A 306 -14.70 13.03 -2.49
CA SER A 306 -13.86 12.33 -3.47
C SER A 306 -14.37 12.40 -4.91
N THR A 307 -15.64 12.72 -5.12
CA THR A 307 -16.32 12.58 -6.42
C THR A 307 -16.65 13.90 -7.11
N ILE A 308 -16.49 15.04 -6.40
CA ILE A 308 -16.63 16.37 -7.01
C ILE A 308 -15.75 16.52 -8.26
N PHE A 309 -14.59 15.85 -8.25
CA PHE A 309 -13.59 15.94 -9.31
C PHE A 309 -13.85 15.02 -10.51
N THR A 310 -14.71 14.02 -10.40
CA THR A 310 -14.93 13.06 -11.49
C THR A 310 -16.06 13.45 -12.43
N GLY A 311 -16.90 14.40 -12.03
CA GLY A 311 -18.10 14.76 -12.80
C GLY A 311 -19.09 13.61 -12.98
N GLN A 312 -18.85 12.47 -12.34
CA GLN A 312 -19.70 11.30 -12.46
C GLN A 312 -20.99 11.48 -11.67
N GLN A 313 -22.09 11.17 -12.32
CA GLN A 313 -23.36 10.92 -11.64
C GLN A 313 -23.24 9.58 -10.93
N ILE A 314 -23.41 9.56 -9.61
CA ILE A 314 -23.36 8.33 -8.84
C ILE A 314 -24.79 7.82 -8.70
N THR A 315 -25.04 6.64 -9.27
CA THR A 315 -26.26 5.90 -9.04
C THR A 315 -26.07 5.03 -7.81
N LEU A 316 -26.83 5.28 -6.75
CA LEU A 316 -26.82 4.40 -5.56
C LEU A 316 -27.41 3.03 -5.94
N TRP A 317 -26.79 1.95 -5.45
CA TRP A 317 -27.07 0.55 -5.84
C TRP A 317 -28.52 0.08 -5.68
N ASN A 318 -29.38 0.84 -5.01
CA ASN A 318 -30.77 0.47 -4.74
C ASN A 318 -31.81 1.55 -5.05
N GLU A 319 -31.43 2.72 -5.57
CA GLU A 319 -32.37 3.80 -5.90
C GLU A 319 -31.99 4.48 -7.21
N GLU A 320 -32.97 4.82 -8.01
CA GLU A 320 -32.82 5.66 -9.24
C GLU A 320 -32.40 7.11 -8.94
N LYS A 321 -31.72 7.33 -7.82
CA LYS A 321 -31.35 8.65 -7.36
C LYS A 321 -29.94 9.00 -7.86
N VAL A 322 -29.86 10.00 -8.70
CA VAL A 322 -28.63 10.55 -9.23
C VAL A 322 -28.11 11.62 -8.28
N ILE A 323 -26.96 11.41 -7.65
CA ILE A 323 -26.33 12.40 -6.78
C ILE A 323 -25.46 13.32 -7.63
N GLN A 324 -25.70 14.64 -7.54
CA GLN A 324 -24.93 15.68 -8.22
C GLN A 324 -24.01 16.38 -7.23
N CYS A 325 -22.84 15.81 -6.99
CA CYS A 325 -21.85 16.35 -6.05
C CYS A 325 -21.42 17.80 -6.36
N PRO A 326 -21.27 18.26 -7.61
CA PRO A 326 -20.94 19.66 -7.90
C PRO A 326 -21.99 20.66 -7.40
N ASP A 327 -23.26 20.33 -7.48
CA ASP A 327 -24.33 21.21 -7.01
C ASP A 327 -24.35 21.32 -5.47
N HIS A 328 -24.04 20.21 -4.79
CA HIS A 328 -23.91 20.20 -3.33
C HIS A 328 -22.69 20.99 -2.85
N PHE A 329 -21.57 20.93 -3.57
CA PHE A 329 -20.41 21.77 -3.28
C PHE A 329 -20.78 23.27 -3.40
N ARG A 330 -21.46 23.66 -4.47
CA ARG A 330 -21.92 25.02 -4.68
C ARG A 330 -22.88 25.45 -3.58
N PHE A 331 -23.82 24.59 -3.19
CA PHE A 331 -24.74 24.84 -2.09
C PHE A 331 -23.98 25.00 -0.76
N ALA A 332 -23.04 24.11 -0.44
CA ALA A 332 -22.24 24.20 0.76
C ALA A 332 -21.43 25.51 0.83
N LEU A 333 -20.78 25.87 -0.29
CA LEU A 333 -19.97 27.09 -0.36
C LEU A 333 -20.85 28.36 -0.29
N SER A 334 -22.07 28.33 -0.82
CA SER A 334 -22.99 29.48 -0.74
C SER A 334 -23.43 29.85 0.68
N LYS A 335 -23.31 28.92 1.65
CA LYS A 335 -23.55 29.22 3.07
C LYS A 335 -22.52 30.17 3.68
N PHE A 336 -21.37 30.30 3.03
CA PHE A 336 -20.22 31.08 3.48
C PHE A 336 -19.90 32.25 2.53
N GLN A 337 -20.88 32.72 1.76
CA GLN A 337 -20.69 33.81 0.79
C GLN A 337 -20.19 35.13 1.40
N ASP A 338 -20.29 35.30 2.71
CA ASP A 338 -19.78 36.46 3.45
C ASP A 338 -18.31 36.29 3.89
N ALA A 339 -17.67 35.19 3.53
CA ALA A 339 -16.26 34.98 3.80
C ALA A 339 -15.38 35.84 2.88
N ASP A 340 -14.18 36.17 3.33
CA ASP A 340 -13.26 37.05 2.60
C ASP A 340 -12.65 36.32 1.39
N VAL A 341 -12.31 35.02 1.56
CA VAL A 341 -11.61 34.25 0.55
C VAL A 341 -11.85 32.75 0.72
N PHE A 342 -11.79 32.03 -0.41
CA PHE A 342 -11.84 30.57 -0.45
C PHE A 342 -10.46 30.01 -0.82
N ILE A 343 -9.97 29.01 -0.09
CA ILE A 343 -8.71 28.33 -0.33
C ILE A 343 -8.97 26.91 -0.78
N LEU A 344 -8.45 26.54 -1.93
CA LEU A 344 -8.60 25.23 -2.53
C LEU A 344 -7.25 24.52 -2.59
N LEU A 345 -7.06 23.51 -1.74
CA LEU A 345 -5.84 22.71 -1.64
C LEU A 345 -6.17 21.21 -1.68
N ASN A 346 -5.76 20.53 -2.73
CA ASN A 346 -6.04 19.11 -2.94
C ASN A 346 -4.81 18.38 -3.49
N ARG A 347 -4.82 17.05 -3.36
CA ARG A 347 -3.95 16.16 -4.12
C ARG A 347 -4.46 16.05 -5.56
N TRP A 348 -4.02 16.96 -6.40
CA TRP A 348 -4.55 17.10 -7.77
C TRP A 348 -4.17 15.94 -8.68
N SER A 349 -2.98 15.37 -8.54
CA SER A 349 -2.48 14.27 -9.37
C SER A 349 -3.32 13.01 -9.21
N ILE A 350 -3.72 12.67 -7.99
CA ILE A 350 -4.52 11.45 -7.73
C ILE A 350 -5.92 11.56 -8.33
N LYS A 351 -6.48 12.77 -8.36
CA LYS A 351 -7.82 12.99 -8.94
C LYS A 351 -7.87 12.64 -10.43
N TYR A 352 -6.76 12.83 -11.15
CA TYR A 352 -6.62 12.44 -12.54
C TYR A 352 -6.63 10.91 -12.73
N PHE A 353 -6.06 10.15 -11.79
CA PHE A 353 -5.96 8.70 -11.90
C PHE A 353 -7.18 7.94 -11.36
N TYR A 354 -7.96 8.54 -10.47
CA TYR A 354 -9.17 7.91 -9.91
C TYR A 354 -10.36 7.81 -10.87
N SER A 355 -10.33 8.49 -11.98
CA SER A 355 -11.44 8.50 -12.95
C SER A 355 -11.48 7.27 -13.87
N GLY A 356 -10.93 6.12 -13.45
CA GLY A 356 -10.98 4.84 -14.17
C GLY A 356 -9.70 4.48 -14.93
N GLY A 357 -8.65 5.31 -14.84
CA GLY A 357 -7.31 4.92 -15.27
C GLY A 357 -6.64 3.97 -14.27
N PRO A 358 -5.65 3.17 -14.67
CA PRO A 358 -4.85 2.42 -13.73
C PRO A 358 -4.24 3.43 -12.77
N ILE A 359 -4.44 3.19 -11.48
CA ILE A 359 -3.79 3.91 -10.41
C ILE A 359 -2.30 3.93 -10.76
N ASP A 360 -1.75 5.13 -10.96
CA ASP A 360 -0.32 5.28 -10.99
C ASP A 360 0.17 4.65 -9.68
N ASN A 361 0.87 3.53 -9.77
CA ASN A 361 1.38 2.81 -8.61
C ASN A 361 2.29 3.68 -7.70
N LEU A 362 2.56 4.91 -8.11
CA LEU A 362 3.35 5.88 -7.36
C LEU A 362 2.65 6.40 -6.10
N GLY A 363 1.32 6.44 -6.06
CA GLY A 363 0.61 7.04 -4.93
C GLY A 363 0.20 6.07 -3.83
N PHE A 364 0.01 4.78 -4.12
CA PHE A 364 -0.51 3.84 -3.13
C PHE A 364 0.37 2.62 -2.87
N PHE A 365 1.32 2.30 -3.75
CA PHE A 365 2.02 1.02 -3.72
C PHE A 365 3.54 1.12 -3.60
N ASN A 366 4.11 2.31 -3.74
CA ASN A 366 5.56 2.49 -3.65
C ASN A 366 6.05 2.95 -2.26
N GLN A 367 5.25 2.75 -1.22
CA GLN A 367 5.71 2.90 0.17
C GLN A 367 6.97 2.07 0.49
N HIS A 368 7.41 1.27 -0.48
CA HIS A 368 8.51 0.33 -0.34
C HIS A 368 9.74 0.66 -1.19
N LEU A 369 9.64 1.58 -2.16
CA LEU A 369 10.81 1.96 -2.94
C LEU A 369 11.75 2.87 -2.14
N GLY A 370 13.03 2.54 -2.13
CA GLY A 370 14.05 3.43 -1.61
C GLY A 370 14.10 4.71 -2.42
N CYS A 371 14.29 5.84 -1.76
CA CYS A 371 14.40 7.13 -2.44
C CYS A 371 15.61 7.23 -3.38
N GLU A 372 16.53 6.27 -3.35
CA GLU A 372 17.66 6.14 -4.29
C GLU A 372 17.20 5.78 -5.71
N GLU A 373 16.04 5.16 -5.87
CA GLU A 373 15.52 4.75 -7.18
C GLU A 373 14.70 5.85 -7.90
N ILE A 374 14.46 6.99 -7.25
CA ILE A 374 13.77 8.14 -7.87
C ILE A 374 14.53 8.70 -9.08
N GLN A 375 15.81 8.39 -9.22
CA GLN A 375 16.61 8.76 -10.41
C GLN A 375 16.25 7.97 -11.68
N VAL A 376 15.42 6.93 -11.57
CA VAL A 376 14.91 6.21 -12.74
C VAL A 376 13.71 6.98 -13.29
N PRO A 377 13.75 7.44 -14.55
CA PRO A 377 12.59 8.10 -15.16
C PRO A 377 11.35 7.22 -14.99
N PHE A 378 10.32 7.78 -14.41
CA PHE A 378 9.03 7.09 -14.33
C PHE A 378 8.63 6.63 -15.73
N LYS A 379 8.68 5.33 -15.99
CA LYS A 379 8.11 4.81 -17.23
C LYS A 379 6.64 5.21 -17.23
N GLU A 380 6.26 6.06 -18.17
CA GLU A 380 4.86 6.28 -18.49
C GLU A 380 4.23 4.90 -18.71
N ARG A 381 3.58 4.39 -17.69
CA ARG A 381 2.55 3.39 -17.93
C ARG A 381 1.40 4.18 -18.50
N THR A 382 1.29 4.16 -19.82
CA THR A 382 0.07 4.60 -20.51
C THR A 382 -1.09 3.94 -19.77
N PRO A 383 -2.02 4.69 -19.20
CA PRO A 383 -3.19 4.10 -18.59
C PRO A 383 -3.92 3.38 -19.70
N VAL A 384 -3.88 2.07 -19.71
CA VAL A 384 -4.68 1.24 -20.61
C VAL A 384 -5.83 0.76 -19.75
N ASP A 385 -6.95 1.45 -19.85
CA ASP A 385 -8.18 0.80 -19.48
C ASP A 385 -8.52 -0.22 -20.58
N SER A 386 -9.07 -1.35 -20.20
CA SER A 386 -9.48 -2.42 -21.10
C SER A 386 -10.61 -2.02 -22.06
N THR A 387 -11.10 -0.79 -22.01
CA THR A 387 -12.23 -0.26 -22.76
C THR A 387 -11.87 0.86 -23.73
N GLY A 388 -10.61 1.34 -23.75
CA GLY A 388 -10.16 2.39 -24.67
C GLY A 388 -10.68 3.81 -24.36
N ILE A 389 -11.11 4.10 -23.14
CA ILE A 389 -11.78 5.35 -22.71
C ILE A 389 -10.82 6.50 -22.39
N LEU A 390 -9.52 6.35 -22.58
CA LEU A 390 -8.47 7.29 -22.15
C LEU A 390 -8.61 8.76 -22.56
N PRO A 391 -8.89 9.10 -23.82
CA PRO A 391 -9.06 10.50 -24.20
C PRO A 391 -10.28 11.13 -23.52
N GLN A 392 -11.33 10.36 -23.37
CA GLN A 392 -12.58 10.79 -22.73
C GLN A 392 -12.38 11.03 -21.23
N THR A 393 -11.55 10.23 -20.58
CA THR A 393 -11.24 10.38 -19.14
C THR A 393 -10.49 11.67 -18.86
N LYS A 394 -9.49 12.03 -19.69
CA LYS A 394 -8.76 13.31 -19.58
C LYS A 394 -9.70 14.50 -19.76
N GLU A 395 -10.55 14.44 -20.76
CA GLU A 395 -11.52 15.52 -21.01
C GLU A 395 -12.56 15.63 -19.89
N ASN A 396 -13.08 14.52 -19.41
CA ASN A 396 -14.00 14.51 -18.25
C ASN A 396 -13.35 15.12 -17.01
N MET A 397 -12.08 14.80 -16.77
CA MET A 397 -11.32 15.36 -15.65
C MET A 397 -11.07 16.85 -15.83
N ARG A 398 -10.67 17.29 -17.02
CA ARG A 398 -10.53 18.70 -17.34
C ARG A 398 -11.83 19.45 -17.04
N GLN A 399 -12.96 18.94 -17.54
CA GLN A 399 -14.25 19.54 -17.33
C GLN A 399 -14.66 19.56 -15.84
N ALA A 400 -14.37 18.52 -15.11
CA ALA A 400 -14.64 18.47 -13.65
C ALA A 400 -13.83 19.50 -12.88
N ILE A 401 -12.55 19.66 -13.19
CA ILE A 401 -11.70 20.71 -12.61
C ILE A 401 -12.27 22.11 -12.93
N LEU A 402 -12.58 22.38 -14.20
CA LEU A 402 -13.12 23.66 -14.62
C LEU A 402 -14.46 23.97 -13.90
N ASN A 403 -15.36 23.01 -13.82
CA ASN A 403 -16.64 23.18 -13.11
C ASN A 403 -16.45 23.48 -11.61
N LEU A 404 -15.45 22.87 -10.99
CA LEU A 404 -15.10 23.15 -9.60
C LEU A 404 -14.58 24.58 -9.43
N LEU A 405 -13.64 24.99 -10.30
CA LEU A 405 -13.08 26.34 -10.28
C LEU A 405 -14.13 27.41 -10.55
N ASP A 406 -15.00 27.18 -11.52
CA ASP A 406 -16.14 28.06 -11.82
C ASP A 406 -17.09 28.18 -10.62
N SER A 407 -17.39 27.05 -9.97
CA SER A 407 -18.27 27.02 -8.80
C SER A 407 -17.67 27.79 -7.64
N ALA A 408 -16.39 27.64 -7.39
CA ALA A 408 -15.68 28.32 -6.31
C ALA A 408 -15.55 29.84 -6.60
N SER A 409 -14.96 30.19 -7.74
CA SER A 409 -14.63 31.58 -8.08
C SER A 409 -15.87 32.46 -8.37
N SER A 410 -17.02 31.85 -8.73
CA SER A 410 -18.27 32.59 -8.89
C SER A 410 -18.85 33.08 -7.56
N ILE A 411 -18.53 32.40 -6.44
CA ILE A 411 -19.07 32.72 -5.11
C ILE A 411 -18.09 33.57 -4.31
N LEU A 412 -16.80 33.18 -4.26
CA LEU A 412 -15.77 33.82 -3.45
C LEU A 412 -14.49 34.08 -4.25
N PRO A 413 -13.74 35.15 -3.92
CA PRO A 413 -12.35 35.24 -4.36
C PRO A 413 -11.59 33.99 -3.92
N THR A 414 -10.86 33.36 -4.85
CA THR A 414 -10.31 32.03 -4.61
C THR A 414 -8.79 32.02 -4.69
N LEU A 415 -8.13 31.45 -3.68
CA LEU A 415 -6.73 31.05 -3.73
C LEU A 415 -6.66 29.60 -4.21
N LEU A 416 -6.10 29.41 -5.38
CA LEU A 416 -5.89 28.09 -5.97
C LEU A 416 -4.48 27.61 -5.66
N VAL A 417 -4.37 26.65 -4.75
CA VAL A 417 -3.08 26.05 -4.41
C VAL A 417 -2.72 24.99 -5.45
N TYR A 418 -1.59 25.19 -6.10
CA TYR A 418 -1.05 24.28 -7.11
C TYR A 418 -0.56 22.99 -6.47
N PRO A 419 -0.35 21.91 -7.26
CA PRO A 419 0.01 20.62 -6.73
C PRO A 419 1.22 20.68 -5.79
N VAL A 420 1.12 19.97 -4.66
CA VAL A 420 2.28 19.68 -3.80
C VAL A 420 3.19 18.72 -4.56
N PRO A 421 4.53 18.90 -4.54
CA PRO A 421 5.43 17.92 -5.12
C PRO A 421 5.26 16.55 -4.47
N GLU A 422 4.84 15.55 -5.22
CA GLU A 422 4.75 14.15 -4.77
C GLU A 422 6.05 13.42 -5.10
N VAL A 423 6.52 12.62 -4.17
CA VAL A 423 7.90 12.17 -4.16
C VAL A 423 8.09 10.72 -4.61
N GLY A 424 7.06 9.91 -4.59
CA GLY A 424 7.09 8.51 -5.05
C GLY A 424 7.93 7.57 -4.19
N CYS A 425 8.38 8.01 -3.01
CA CYS A 425 9.04 7.22 -1.99
C CYS A 425 8.64 7.73 -0.61
N ASP A 426 9.01 7.02 0.46
CA ASP A 426 8.79 7.45 1.84
C ASP A 426 10.10 8.04 2.41
N PRO A 427 10.32 9.37 2.33
CA PRO A 427 11.57 9.99 2.77
C PRO A 427 11.79 9.87 4.27
N TYR A 428 10.71 9.87 5.05
CA TYR A 428 10.79 9.71 6.49
C TYR A 428 11.34 8.34 6.86
N ARG A 429 10.76 7.26 6.35
CA ARG A 429 11.27 5.90 6.58
C ARG A 429 12.66 5.71 6.00
N TYR A 430 12.96 6.33 4.86
CA TYR A 430 14.29 6.27 4.26
C TYR A 430 15.33 6.89 5.20
N ASN A 431 15.08 8.08 5.74
CA ASN A 431 15.96 8.74 6.70
C ASN A 431 16.15 7.90 7.98
N LEU A 432 15.07 7.36 8.50
CA LEU A 432 15.12 6.49 9.67
C LEU A 432 15.98 5.25 9.45
N ARG A 433 15.87 4.60 8.30
CA ARG A 433 16.69 3.43 7.97
C ARG A 433 18.15 3.80 7.72
N HIS A 434 18.39 4.94 7.07
CA HIS A 434 19.74 5.48 6.90
C HIS A 434 20.39 5.73 8.26
N LYS A 435 19.70 6.39 9.18
CA LYS A 435 20.15 6.62 10.56
C LYS A 435 20.43 5.30 11.28
N TRP A 436 19.56 4.32 11.14
CA TRP A 436 19.77 2.99 11.72
C TRP A 436 21.01 2.29 11.15
N ALA A 437 21.22 2.37 9.84
CA ALA A 437 22.33 1.69 9.16
C ALA A 437 23.69 2.38 9.36
N THR A 438 23.72 3.72 9.46
CA THR A 438 24.97 4.52 9.46
C THR A 438 25.24 5.24 10.78
N GLY A 439 24.24 5.32 11.68
CA GLY A 439 24.27 6.14 12.88
C GLY A 439 24.10 7.64 12.64
N ARG A 440 23.80 8.07 11.40
CA ARG A 440 23.66 9.49 11.01
C ARG A 440 22.36 9.72 10.25
N GLU A 441 21.77 10.87 10.45
CA GLU A 441 20.65 11.34 9.63
C GLU A 441 21.15 11.82 8.28
N LEU A 442 20.25 11.79 7.27
CA LEU A 442 20.51 12.43 5.99
C LEU A 442 20.37 13.95 6.16
N GLU A 443 21.39 14.69 5.72
CA GLU A 443 21.31 16.15 5.71
C GLU A 443 20.35 16.65 4.64
N THR A 444 20.42 16.06 3.46
CA THR A 444 19.59 16.43 2.31
C THR A 444 19.18 15.20 1.50
N LEU A 445 18.00 15.24 0.95
CA LEU A 445 17.51 14.32 -0.07
C LEU A 445 16.62 15.11 -1.01
N SER A 446 16.77 14.93 -2.32
CA SER A 446 16.05 15.70 -3.33
C SER A 446 15.86 14.92 -4.63
N PHE A 447 14.94 15.38 -5.48
CA PHE A 447 14.71 14.86 -6.82
C PHE A 447 14.59 16.01 -7.84
N PRO A 448 14.79 15.77 -9.15
CA PRO A 448 14.73 16.82 -10.17
C PRO A 448 13.35 17.47 -10.26
N ALA A 449 13.29 18.80 -10.25
CA ALA A 449 12.04 19.55 -10.40
C ALA A 449 11.33 19.27 -11.74
N ALA A 450 12.09 18.92 -12.79
CA ALA A 450 11.54 18.49 -14.08
C ALA A 450 10.58 17.29 -13.93
N GLU A 451 10.79 16.42 -12.93
CA GLU A 451 9.89 15.29 -12.67
C GLU A 451 8.56 15.75 -12.06
N TYR A 452 8.59 16.71 -11.14
CA TYR A 452 7.40 17.38 -10.64
C TYR A 452 6.63 18.07 -11.79
N ASP A 453 7.34 18.84 -12.63
CA ASP A 453 6.74 19.56 -13.75
C ASP A 453 6.08 18.58 -14.74
N ARG A 454 6.77 17.50 -15.10
CA ARG A 454 6.24 16.44 -15.98
C ARG A 454 4.99 15.77 -15.42
N ARG A 455 5.03 15.39 -14.14
CA ARG A 455 3.93 14.68 -13.48
C ARG A 455 2.67 15.52 -13.39
N ASN A 456 2.81 16.81 -13.10
CA ASN A 456 1.69 17.70 -12.85
C ASN A 456 1.29 18.55 -14.07
N SER A 457 1.97 18.40 -15.23
CA SER A 457 1.77 19.24 -16.42
C SER A 457 0.30 19.38 -16.81
N PHE A 458 -0.45 18.26 -16.86
CA PHE A 458 -1.85 18.26 -17.24
C PHE A 458 -2.72 19.17 -16.34
N VAL A 459 -2.52 19.11 -15.04
CA VAL A 459 -3.28 19.90 -14.07
C VAL A 459 -2.80 21.36 -14.09
N ILE A 460 -1.49 21.58 -14.14
CA ILE A 460 -0.88 22.91 -14.19
C ILE A 460 -1.34 23.66 -15.44
N ASP A 461 -1.37 23.02 -16.61
CA ASP A 461 -1.86 23.63 -17.85
C ASP A 461 -3.31 24.09 -17.74
N ILE A 462 -4.18 23.30 -17.12
CA ILE A 462 -5.58 23.69 -16.86
C ILE A 462 -5.64 24.91 -15.93
N PHE A 463 -4.85 24.89 -14.86
CA PHE A 463 -4.83 25.97 -13.87
C PHE A 463 -4.29 27.27 -14.47
N ASP A 464 -3.18 27.20 -15.21
CA ASP A 464 -2.57 28.36 -15.84
C ASP A 464 -3.51 29.02 -16.85
N GLN A 465 -4.18 28.20 -17.67
CA GLN A 465 -5.19 28.72 -18.59
C GLN A 465 -6.35 29.38 -17.83
N TYR A 466 -6.90 28.69 -16.84
CA TYR A 466 -8.05 29.20 -16.09
C TYR A 466 -7.71 30.49 -15.31
N VAL A 467 -6.57 30.55 -14.65
CA VAL A 467 -6.08 31.73 -13.92
C VAL A 467 -5.86 32.90 -14.86
N ALA A 468 -5.33 32.67 -16.06
CA ALA A 468 -5.14 33.73 -17.06
C ALA A 468 -6.46 34.38 -17.50
N GLU A 469 -7.51 33.58 -17.64
CA GLU A 469 -8.86 34.02 -18.04
C GLU A 469 -9.66 34.67 -16.90
N HIS A 470 -9.35 34.33 -15.61
CA HIS A 470 -10.12 34.74 -14.41
C HIS A 470 -9.27 35.40 -13.32
N SER A 471 -8.21 36.11 -13.70
CA SER A 471 -7.21 36.67 -12.77
C SER A 471 -7.78 37.65 -11.72
N GLU A 472 -8.95 38.23 -11.95
CA GLU A 472 -9.61 39.10 -10.99
C GLU A 472 -10.25 38.33 -9.80
N ARG A 473 -10.55 37.04 -9.99
CA ARG A 473 -11.26 36.21 -9.00
C ARG A 473 -10.45 35.05 -8.48
N ILE A 474 -9.43 34.61 -9.21
CA ILE A 474 -8.53 33.52 -8.82
C ILE A 474 -7.10 34.01 -8.74
N LYS A 475 -6.47 33.74 -7.60
CA LYS A 475 -5.04 34.01 -7.38
C LYS A 475 -4.31 32.68 -7.20
N PRO A 476 -3.26 32.40 -8.01
CA PRO A 476 -2.49 31.16 -7.90
C PRO A 476 -1.55 31.20 -6.70
N VAL A 477 -1.47 30.07 -5.97
CA VAL A 477 -0.45 29.81 -4.96
C VAL A 477 0.45 28.69 -5.47
N ARG A 478 1.64 29.07 -5.96
CA ARG A 478 2.56 28.15 -6.64
C ARG A 478 3.58 27.60 -5.65
N LEU A 479 3.56 26.28 -5.44
CA LEU A 479 4.41 25.61 -4.46
C LEU A 479 5.78 25.20 -5.03
N ARG A 480 5.91 25.14 -6.37
CA ARG A 480 7.14 24.67 -7.02
C ARG A 480 8.40 25.37 -6.49
N THR A 481 8.37 26.68 -6.41
CA THR A 481 9.56 27.45 -5.97
C THR A 481 9.89 27.20 -4.50
N ALA A 482 8.88 27.04 -3.64
CA ALA A 482 9.08 26.78 -2.22
C ALA A 482 9.73 25.42 -1.96
N PHE A 483 9.33 24.39 -2.71
CA PHE A 483 9.85 23.03 -2.53
C PHE A 483 11.07 22.72 -3.40
N CYS A 484 11.13 23.26 -4.62
CA CYS A 484 12.12 22.88 -5.61
C CYS A 484 13.13 24.00 -5.94
N GLY A 485 12.91 25.23 -5.47
CA GLY A 485 13.72 26.36 -5.88
C GLY A 485 13.40 26.85 -7.29
N ALA A 486 14.20 27.82 -7.78
CA ALA A 486 14.04 28.44 -9.08
C ALA A 486 14.99 27.83 -10.11
N GLY A 487 14.57 27.78 -11.39
CA GLY A 487 15.39 27.32 -12.51
C GLY A 487 14.98 25.95 -13.07
N GLU A 488 15.54 25.62 -14.23
CA GLU A 488 15.27 24.36 -14.94
C GLU A 488 15.96 23.16 -14.28
N ASP A 489 17.17 23.35 -13.77
CA ASP A 489 17.95 22.32 -13.07
C ASP A 489 17.65 22.29 -11.55
N ALA A 490 16.55 22.89 -11.11
CA ALA A 490 16.17 22.94 -9.72
C ALA A 490 15.86 21.54 -9.17
N MET A 491 16.09 21.36 -7.87
CA MET A 491 15.87 20.11 -7.16
C MET A 491 14.78 20.29 -6.10
N CYS A 492 13.77 19.45 -6.10
CA CYS A 492 12.74 19.42 -5.07
C CYS A 492 13.27 18.72 -3.83
N SER A 493 13.21 19.39 -2.68
CA SER A 493 13.68 18.86 -1.40
C SER A 493 12.69 17.86 -0.82
N LEU A 494 13.20 16.74 -0.33
CA LEU A 494 12.49 15.73 0.46
C LEU A 494 12.91 15.78 1.92
N ILE A 495 14.20 16.05 2.13
CA ILE A 495 14.83 16.31 3.41
C ILE A 495 15.68 17.56 3.23
N ALA A 496 15.50 18.54 4.09
CA ALA A 496 16.27 19.77 4.14
C ALA A 496 16.76 19.98 5.58
N ASP A 497 18.05 20.27 5.76
CA ASP A 497 18.68 20.49 7.07
C ASP A 497 18.37 19.36 8.07
N SER A 498 18.47 18.12 7.63
CA SER A 498 18.14 16.89 8.37
C SER A 498 16.68 16.76 8.80
N LYS A 499 15.77 17.58 8.25
CA LYS A 499 14.34 17.56 8.55
C LYS A 499 13.56 17.01 7.35
N PRO A 500 12.81 15.92 7.53
CA PRO A 500 11.91 15.43 6.49
C PRO A 500 10.80 16.45 6.21
N LEU A 501 10.53 16.71 4.94
CA LEU A 501 9.40 17.53 4.49
C LEU A 501 8.14 16.71 4.31
N TYR A 502 8.26 15.38 4.26
CA TYR A 502 7.16 14.44 4.00
C TYR A 502 7.16 13.31 5.01
N VAL A 503 5.97 12.83 5.36
CA VAL A 503 5.76 11.65 6.23
C VAL A 503 5.67 10.35 5.47
N ASP A 504 5.27 10.42 4.23
CA ASP A 504 5.12 9.30 3.29
C ASP A 504 5.44 9.78 1.86
N ASP A 505 4.88 9.16 0.85
CA ASP A 505 5.14 9.45 -0.56
C ASP A 505 4.43 10.70 -1.10
N ASP A 506 3.48 11.28 -0.35
CA ASP A 506 2.70 12.43 -0.82
C ASP A 506 2.29 13.43 0.28
N HIS A 507 2.15 13.00 1.52
CA HIS A 507 1.74 13.90 2.60
C HIS A 507 2.94 14.64 3.20
N VAL A 508 2.79 15.94 3.32
CA VAL A 508 3.81 16.77 3.95
C VAL A 508 3.84 16.58 5.47
N PHE A 509 5.03 16.68 6.02
CA PHE A 509 5.27 16.80 7.46
C PHE A 509 5.25 18.28 7.89
N GLU A 510 5.40 18.56 9.19
CA GLU A 510 5.35 19.92 9.77
C GLU A 510 6.13 20.96 8.94
N HIS A 511 7.39 20.66 8.61
CA HIS A 511 8.24 21.60 7.87
C HIS A 511 7.79 21.78 6.39
N GLY A 512 7.25 20.71 5.78
CA GLY A 512 6.65 20.81 4.45
C GLY A 512 5.31 21.57 4.48
N ALA A 513 4.53 21.38 5.54
CA ALA A 513 3.30 22.14 5.77
C ALA A 513 3.58 23.64 5.94
N ASP A 514 4.64 24.00 6.68
CA ASP A 514 5.05 25.39 6.86
C ASP A 514 5.38 26.07 5.53
N LEU A 515 6.03 25.38 4.58
CA LEU A 515 6.29 25.91 3.23
C LEU A 515 5.00 26.20 2.47
N ILE A 516 4.01 25.30 2.55
CA ILE A 516 2.69 25.52 1.92
C ILE A 516 2.01 26.74 2.53
N VAL A 517 1.99 26.80 3.86
CA VAL A 517 1.30 27.87 4.61
C VAL A 517 1.97 29.21 4.37
N GLU A 518 3.30 29.28 4.29
CA GLU A 518 4.01 30.51 3.97
C GLU A 518 3.58 31.08 2.61
N GLU A 519 3.45 30.25 1.56
CA GLU A 519 2.98 30.69 0.25
C GLU A 519 1.51 31.10 0.26
N ILE A 520 0.65 30.40 1.02
CA ILE A 520 -0.74 30.79 1.21
C ILE A 520 -0.82 32.17 1.92
N MET A 521 -0.04 32.37 2.97
CA MET A 521 -0.01 33.63 3.72
C MET A 521 0.50 34.80 2.86
N LYS A 522 1.52 34.59 2.03
CA LYS A 522 1.97 35.61 1.05
C LYS A 522 0.88 35.99 0.06
N ALA A 523 0.01 35.04 -0.30
CA ALA A 523 -1.09 35.29 -1.21
C ALA A 523 -2.29 35.98 -0.54
N LEU A 524 -2.48 35.78 0.78
CA LEU A 524 -3.56 36.40 1.57
C LEU A 524 -3.25 37.85 1.95
N MET A 525 -1.98 38.21 2.10
CA MET A 525 -1.51 39.56 2.41
C MET A 525 -1.30 40.38 1.15
#